data_af63c2824e8edccd9751e1aea07addc4
#
_entry.id   af63c2824e8edccd9751e1aea07addc4
#
_cell.length_a   1.000
_cell.length_b   1.000
_cell.length_c   1.000
_cell.angle_alpha   90.00
_cell.angle_beta   90.00
_cell.angle_gamma   90.00
#
_symmetry.space_group_name_H-M   'P 1'
#
loop_
_entity.id
_entity.type
_entity.pdbx_description
1 polymer ?
#
loop_
_entity_poly.entity_id
_entity_poly.type
_entity_poly.pdbx_seq_one_letter_code
_entity_poly.pdbx_strand_id
1 'polypeptide(L)'
;VTTSKILDNTAISAFINEIRSIEMIEVCRNEYILVTTDCVQRETSERFSRETIDINYKNINVFRKTGDKKYDQALDYLVNRYPYLHEGELSAFLLALLDYELTGNPYFFITDDRKMREKICEIISSEVFLKIIGEAIHNYHFTGTIGLIKRLCQKEWFSEDDIKLIISDIKNSNFRISDKLIGELSGCLK
;
A
#
# COMPACT_ATOMS: atom_id res chain seq x y z
N VAL A 1 15.17 -9.37 -9.61
CA VAL A 1 13.70 -9.45 -9.78
C VAL A 1 13.10 -8.23 -9.11
N THR A 2 12.40 -7.37 -9.87
CA THR A 2 11.78 -6.16 -9.34
C THR A 2 10.54 -6.55 -8.53
N THR A 3 10.49 -6.13 -7.28
CA THR A 3 9.39 -6.46 -6.37
C THR A 3 8.21 -5.50 -6.57
N SER A 4 7.00 -6.01 -6.61
CA SER A 4 5.78 -5.20 -6.64
C SER A 4 5.39 -4.71 -5.26
N LYS A 5 4.88 -3.48 -5.19
CA LYS A 5 4.27 -2.87 -4.01
C LYS A 5 2.82 -2.55 -4.32
N ILE A 6 1.92 -3.15 -3.57
CA ILE A 6 0.48 -2.92 -3.71
C ILE A 6 0.10 -1.81 -2.74
N LEU A 7 -0.37 -0.69 -3.29
CA LEU A 7 -0.72 0.51 -2.53
C LEU A 7 -2.23 0.56 -2.29
N ASP A 8 -2.64 0.81 -1.06
CA ASP A 8 -4.01 1.20 -0.76
C ASP A 8 -4.21 2.72 -0.86
N ASN A 9 -5.44 3.17 -0.63
CA ASN A 9 -5.77 4.59 -0.67
C ASN A 9 -5.04 5.41 0.40
N THR A 10 -4.77 4.84 1.58
CA THR A 10 -4.09 5.57 2.66
C THR A 10 -2.63 5.84 2.29
N ALA A 11 -1.95 4.88 1.70
CA ALA A 11 -0.58 5.04 1.22
C ALA A 11 -0.49 6.04 0.06
N ILE A 12 -1.40 5.97 -0.91
CA ILE A 12 -1.44 6.92 -2.04
C ILE A 12 -1.73 8.34 -1.53
N SER A 13 -2.72 8.49 -0.63
CA SER A 13 -3.05 9.78 -0.02
C SER A 13 -1.89 10.37 0.77
N ALA A 14 -1.14 9.54 1.51
CA ALA A 14 0.03 9.99 2.25
C ALA A 14 1.07 10.63 1.32
N PHE A 15 1.36 10.03 0.18
CA PHE A 15 2.29 10.59 -0.79
C PHE A 15 1.77 11.86 -1.45
N ILE A 16 0.50 11.89 -1.87
CA ILE A 16 -0.08 13.01 -2.62
C ILE A 16 -0.32 14.24 -1.73
N ASN A 17 -0.90 14.04 -0.55
CA ASN A 17 -1.40 15.13 0.28
C ASN A 17 -0.52 15.50 1.45
N GLU A 18 0.06 14.48 2.07
CA GLU A 18 0.58 14.64 3.41
C GLU A 18 2.08 14.82 3.40
N ILE A 19 2.78 14.02 2.61
CA ILE A 19 4.24 14.15 2.40
C ILE A 19 4.53 15.07 1.22
N ARG A 20 3.50 15.41 0.41
CA ARG A 20 3.53 16.32 -0.75
C ARG A 20 4.63 16.04 -1.76
N SER A 21 4.98 14.79 -1.94
CA SER A 21 6.11 14.43 -2.77
C SER A 21 5.67 13.49 -3.89
N ILE A 22 5.28 14.07 -5.02
CA ILE A 22 5.15 13.34 -6.29
C ILE A 22 6.48 12.65 -6.59
N GLU A 23 7.60 13.27 -6.28
CA GLU A 23 8.95 12.74 -6.40
C GLU A 23 9.12 11.41 -5.65
N MET A 24 8.44 11.24 -4.50
CA MET A 24 8.48 9.99 -3.75
C MET A 24 7.88 8.81 -4.53
N ILE A 25 6.80 9.03 -5.27
CA ILE A 25 6.22 7.99 -6.14
C ILE A 25 7.19 7.66 -7.26
N GLU A 26 7.85 8.67 -7.83
CA GLU A 26 8.86 8.46 -8.87
C GLU A 26 10.07 7.69 -8.35
N VAL A 27 10.58 8.03 -7.18
CA VAL A 27 11.66 7.28 -6.53
C VAL A 27 11.24 5.84 -6.23
N CYS A 28 10.05 5.65 -5.66
CA CYS A 28 9.50 4.30 -5.42
C CYS A 28 9.42 3.48 -6.72
N ARG A 29 9.01 4.09 -7.83
CA ARG A 29 8.90 3.44 -9.13
C ARG A 29 10.25 3.01 -9.70
N ASN A 30 11.33 3.73 -9.42
CA ASN A 30 12.66 3.35 -9.87
C ASN A 30 13.13 2.02 -9.25
N GLU A 31 12.68 1.75 -8.02
CA GLU A 31 13.03 0.52 -7.29
C GLU A 31 11.97 -0.57 -7.40
N TYR A 32 10.69 -0.20 -7.47
CA TYR A 32 9.56 -1.11 -7.37
C TYR A 32 8.55 -0.94 -8.51
N ILE A 33 7.82 -2.01 -8.81
CA ILE A 33 6.59 -1.92 -9.60
C ILE A 33 5.48 -1.50 -8.64
N LEU A 34 4.90 -0.31 -8.84
CA LEU A 34 3.78 0.18 -8.04
C LEU A 34 2.48 -0.28 -8.68
N VAL A 35 1.63 -0.89 -7.88
CA VAL A 35 0.34 -1.43 -8.30
C VAL A 35 -0.74 -1.00 -7.32
N THR A 36 -1.95 -0.82 -7.81
CA THR A 36 -3.15 -0.64 -6.99
C THR A 36 -4.36 -1.24 -7.70
N THR A 37 -5.54 -1.15 -7.10
CA THR A 37 -6.78 -1.63 -7.70
C THR A 37 -7.63 -0.50 -8.24
N ASP A 38 -8.57 -0.82 -9.12
CA ASP A 38 -9.56 0.14 -9.61
C ASP A 38 -10.52 0.60 -8.51
N CYS A 39 -10.77 -0.22 -7.48
CA CYS A 39 -11.51 0.18 -6.29
C CYS A 39 -10.78 1.32 -5.55
N VAL A 40 -9.47 1.18 -5.33
CA VAL A 40 -8.64 2.23 -4.71
C VAL A 40 -8.63 3.48 -5.59
N GLN A 41 -8.47 3.34 -6.90
CA GLN A 41 -8.48 4.48 -7.82
C GLN A 41 -9.82 5.23 -7.77
N ARG A 42 -10.95 4.52 -7.70
CA ARG A 42 -12.29 5.11 -7.57
C ARG A 42 -12.41 5.92 -6.29
N GLU A 43 -12.04 5.34 -5.13
CA GLU A 43 -12.06 6.04 -3.84
C GLU A 43 -11.15 7.28 -3.83
N THR A 44 -9.98 7.20 -4.44
CA THR A 44 -9.07 8.34 -4.58
C THR A 44 -9.69 9.42 -5.46
N SER A 45 -10.36 9.04 -6.55
CA SER A 45 -11.00 9.97 -7.49
C SER A 45 -12.18 10.73 -6.88
N GLU A 46 -12.80 10.21 -5.82
CA GLU A 46 -13.84 10.91 -5.07
C GLU A 46 -13.27 12.05 -4.19
N ARG A 47 -11.98 11.99 -3.84
CA ARG A 47 -11.34 12.93 -2.92
C ARG A 47 -10.48 13.98 -3.60
N PHE A 48 -9.95 13.69 -4.78
CA PHE A 48 -8.99 14.53 -5.48
C PHE A 48 -9.47 14.97 -6.85
N SER A 49 -8.95 16.10 -7.33
CA SER A 49 -9.23 16.56 -8.68
C SER A 49 -8.70 15.58 -9.72
N ARG A 50 -9.35 15.58 -10.91
CA ARG A 50 -8.94 14.73 -12.03
C ARG A 50 -7.46 14.95 -12.41
N GLU A 51 -7.01 16.19 -12.43
CA GLU A 51 -5.62 16.54 -12.73
C GLU A 51 -4.65 15.89 -11.73
N THR A 52 -4.96 15.95 -10.42
CA THR A 52 -4.17 15.31 -9.36
C THR A 52 -4.12 13.80 -9.56
N ILE A 53 -5.24 13.18 -9.92
CA ILE A 53 -5.31 11.74 -10.18
C ILE A 53 -4.45 11.38 -11.39
N ASP A 54 -4.62 12.07 -12.51
CA ASP A 54 -3.90 11.77 -13.76
C ASP A 54 -2.38 11.86 -13.58
N ILE A 55 -1.89 12.86 -12.82
CA ILE A 55 -0.47 13.01 -12.52
C ILE A 55 0.05 11.86 -11.66
N ASN A 56 -0.63 11.54 -10.57
CA ASN A 56 -0.13 10.57 -9.58
C ASN A 56 -0.27 9.13 -10.05
N TYR A 57 -1.38 8.80 -10.73
CA TYR A 57 -1.60 7.46 -11.26
C TYR A 57 -0.80 7.14 -12.53
N LYS A 58 -0.16 8.13 -13.15
CA LYS A 58 0.76 7.90 -14.28
C LYS A 58 1.86 6.87 -13.97
N ASN A 59 2.26 6.79 -12.71
CA ASN A 59 3.35 5.94 -12.24
C ASN A 59 2.88 4.71 -11.45
N ILE A 60 1.57 4.47 -11.38
CA ILE A 60 0.97 3.36 -10.65
C ILE A 60 0.15 2.51 -11.62
N ASN A 61 0.45 1.22 -11.70
CA ASN A 61 -0.33 0.28 -12.49
C ASN A 61 -1.65 -0.01 -11.79
N VAL A 62 -2.77 0.28 -12.45
CA VAL A 62 -4.09 -0.01 -11.91
C VAL A 62 -4.53 -1.38 -12.38
N PHE A 63 -4.69 -2.31 -11.44
CA PHE A 63 -5.27 -3.61 -11.70
C PHE A 63 -6.78 -3.47 -11.84
N ARG A 64 -7.28 -3.82 -13.03
CA ARG A 64 -8.70 -3.87 -13.32
C ARG A 64 -9.12 -5.32 -13.38
N LYS A 65 -9.99 -5.69 -12.47
CA LYS A 65 -10.48 -7.01 -12.40
C LYS A 65 -11.46 -7.31 -13.54
N THR A 66 -11.21 -8.38 -14.25
CA THR A 66 -12.12 -8.90 -15.27
C THR A 66 -12.37 -10.39 -15.04
N GLY A 67 -13.41 -10.69 -14.24
CA GLY A 67 -14.01 -12.03 -14.24
C GLY A 67 -13.24 -13.13 -13.54
N ASP A 68 -12.32 -12.82 -12.63
CA ASP A 68 -11.75 -13.81 -11.73
C ASP A 68 -12.75 -14.15 -10.61
N LYS A 69 -13.43 -15.28 -10.74
CA LYS A 69 -14.45 -15.73 -9.78
C LYS A 69 -13.92 -15.89 -8.36
N LYS A 70 -12.66 -16.32 -8.21
CA LYS A 70 -12.04 -16.54 -6.90
C LYS A 70 -11.85 -15.20 -6.17
N TYR A 71 -11.32 -14.23 -6.87
CA TYR A 71 -11.16 -12.87 -6.34
C TYR A 71 -12.53 -12.26 -5.99
N ASP A 72 -13.55 -12.37 -6.88
CA ASP A 72 -14.89 -11.81 -6.65
C ASP A 72 -15.51 -12.38 -5.38
N GLN A 73 -15.50 -13.71 -5.23
CA GLN A 73 -16.03 -14.38 -4.05
C GLN A 73 -15.28 -14.01 -2.77
N ALA A 74 -13.95 -13.89 -2.86
CA ALA A 74 -13.14 -13.50 -1.72
C ALA A 74 -13.39 -12.04 -1.32
N LEU A 75 -13.49 -11.12 -2.29
CA LEU A 75 -13.78 -9.72 -2.03
C LEU A 75 -15.18 -9.54 -1.44
N ASP A 76 -16.19 -10.18 -2.01
CA ASP A 76 -17.56 -10.14 -1.49
C ASP A 76 -17.63 -10.68 -0.06
N TYR A 77 -16.93 -11.77 0.24
CA TYR A 77 -16.84 -12.28 1.60
C TYR A 77 -16.21 -11.27 2.55
N LEU A 78 -15.09 -10.64 2.17
CA LEU A 78 -14.39 -9.68 3.02
C LEU A 78 -15.21 -8.42 3.27
N VAL A 79 -15.83 -7.85 2.23
CA VAL A 79 -16.70 -6.66 2.34
C VAL A 79 -17.88 -6.93 3.29
N ASN A 80 -18.53 -8.09 3.15
CA ASN A 80 -19.64 -8.46 4.01
C ASN A 80 -19.21 -8.76 5.46
N ARG A 81 -18.04 -9.36 5.65
CA ARG A 81 -17.53 -9.74 6.99
C ARG A 81 -16.94 -8.58 7.76
N TYR A 82 -16.34 -7.61 7.04
CA TYR A 82 -15.64 -6.46 7.63
C TYR A 82 -16.18 -5.13 7.07
N PRO A 83 -17.48 -4.82 7.28
CA PRO A 83 -18.13 -3.65 6.66
C PRO A 83 -17.58 -2.29 7.14
N TYR A 84 -16.72 -2.28 8.13
CA TYR A 84 -16.03 -1.10 8.64
C TYR A 84 -14.66 -0.85 7.98
N LEU A 85 -14.21 -1.75 7.14
CA LEU A 85 -13.06 -1.57 6.25
C LEU A 85 -13.54 -1.13 4.87
N HIS A 86 -12.77 -0.27 4.22
CA HIS A 86 -13.12 0.21 2.89
C HIS A 86 -12.84 -0.86 1.82
N GLU A 87 -13.68 -0.88 0.78
CA GLU A 87 -13.55 -1.84 -0.33
C GLU A 87 -12.19 -1.72 -1.02
N GLY A 88 -11.66 -0.49 -1.16
CA GLY A 88 -10.33 -0.25 -1.72
C GLY A 88 -9.22 -0.95 -0.94
N GLU A 89 -9.23 -0.85 0.39
CA GLU A 89 -8.25 -1.52 1.27
C GLU A 89 -8.32 -3.04 1.13
N LEU A 90 -9.54 -3.60 1.16
CA LEU A 90 -9.77 -5.03 1.03
C LEU A 90 -9.38 -5.55 -0.35
N SER A 91 -9.66 -4.78 -1.40
CA SER A 91 -9.31 -5.13 -2.78
C SER A 91 -7.78 -5.13 -2.99
N ALA A 92 -7.07 -4.14 -2.46
CA ALA A 92 -5.62 -4.06 -2.53
C ALA A 92 -4.94 -5.17 -1.70
N PHE A 93 -5.46 -5.45 -0.51
CA PHE A 93 -5.03 -6.58 0.31
C PHE A 93 -5.17 -7.90 -0.43
N LEU A 94 -6.33 -8.14 -1.05
CA LEU A 94 -6.63 -9.37 -1.75
C LEU A 94 -5.77 -9.53 -3.01
N LEU A 95 -5.51 -8.44 -3.75
CA LEU A 95 -4.59 -8.44 -4.88
C LEU A 95 -3.18 -8.86 -4.44
N ALA A 96 -2.67 -8.28 -3.36
CA ALA A 96 -1.35 -8.62 -2.83
C ALA A 96 -1.24 -10.11 -2.44
N LEU A 97 -2.35 -10.69 -2.00
CA LEU A 97 -2.41 -12.09 -1.61
C LEU A 97 -2.44 -13.04 -2.81
N LEU A 98 -3.33 -12.78 -3.78
CA LEU A 98 -3.53 -13.65 -4.93
C LEU A 98 -2.39 -13.58 -5.93
N ASP A 99 -1.79 -12.42 -6.10
CA ASP A 99 -0.64 -12.28 -6.99
C ASP A 99 0.60 -13.02 -6.47
N TYR A 100 0.75 -13.14 -5.16
CA TYR A 100 1.79 -13.98 -4.58
C TYR A 100 1.69 -15.44 -5.07
N GLU A 101 0.46 -15.97 -5.12
CA GLU A 101 0.22 -17.33 -5.63
C GLU A 101 0.63 -17.48 -7.10
N LEU A 102 0.36 -16.45 -7.94
CA LEU A 102 0.59 -16.52 -9.38
C LEU A 102 2.07 -16.42 -9.77
N THR A 103 2.86 -15.65 -9.02
CA THR A 103 4.22 -15.30 -9.42
C THR A 103 5.28 -15.87 -8.50
N GLY A 104 4.92 -16.40 -7.33
CA GLY A 104 5.85 -16.87 -6.31
C GLY A 104 6.74 -15.76 -5.71
N ASN A 105 6.49 -14.51 -6.08
CA ASN A 105 7.22 -13.36 -5.57
C ASN A 105 6.46 -12.71 -4.43
N PRO A 106 7.12 -12.34 -3.32
CA PRO A 106 6.44 -11.66 -2.24
C PRO A 106 5.97 -10.28 -2.69
N TYR A 107 4.65 -10.11 -2.72
CA TYR A 107 4.05 -8.79 -2.86
C TYR A 107 3.96 -8.15 -1.50
N PHE A 108 4.31 -6.87 -1.44
CA PHE A 108 4.20 -6.12 -0.21
C PHE A 108 2.96 -5.23 -0.29
N PHE A 109 2.02 -5.49 0.60
CA PHE A 109 0.88 -4.61 0.80
C PHE A 109 1.31 -3.38 1.61
N ILE A 110 1.03 -2.21 1.09
CA ILE A 110 1.37 -0.93 1.71
C ILE A 110 0.08 -0.27 2.17
N THR A 111 -0.11 -0.21 3.48
CA THR A 111 -1.27 0.43 4.11
C THR A 111 -0.87 1.13 5.41
N ASP A 112 -1.39 2.33 5.62
CA ASP A 112 -1.29 3.06 6.88
C ASP A 112 -2.58 2.95 7.71
N ASP A 113 -3.64 2.32 7.17
CA ASP A 113 -4.86 2.09 7.92
C ASP A 113 -4.65 1.10 9.08
N ARG A 114 -4.86 1.60 10.29
CA ARG A 114 -4.67 0.83 11.51
C ARG A 114 -5.65 -0.33 11.61
N LYS A 115 -6.91 -0.12 11.27
CA LYS A 115 -7.95 -1.15 11.38
C LYS A 115 -7.65 -2.30 10.42
N MET A 116 -7.24 -1.97 9.19
CA MET A 116 -6.83 -2.97 8.22
C MET A 116 -5.65 -3.78 8.74
N ARG A 117 -4.61 -3.13 9.26
CA ARG A 117 -3.41 -3.79 9.78
C ARG A 117 -3.70 -4.73 10.94
N GLU A 118 -4.61 -4.33 11.85
CA GLU A 118 -5.05 -5.16 12.98
C GLU A 118 -5.84 -6.40 12.53
N LYS A 119 -6.49 -6.34 11.37
CA LYS A 119 -7.33 -7.44 10.84
C LYS A 119 -6.60 -8.40 9.90
N ILE A 120 -5.48 -8.04 9.34
CA ILE A 120 -4.74 -8.90 8.41
C ILE A 120 -4.53 -10.31 8.98
N CYS A 121 -4.03 -10.42 10.21
CA CYS A 121 -3.77 -11.73 10.83
C CYS A 121 -5.05 -12.55 11.05
N GLU A 122 -6.16 -11.90 11.41
CA GLU A 122 -7.46 -12.55 11.56
C GLU A 122 -7.96 -13.10 10.21
N ILE A 123 -7.86 -12.28 9.15
CA ILE A 123 -8.31 -12.66 7.81
C ILE A 123 -7.53 -13.87 7.29
N ILE A 124 -6.20 -13.80 7.32
CA ILE A 124 -5.34 -14.86 6.78
C ILE A 124 -5.37 -16.15 7.60
N SER A 125 -5.92 -16.12 8.82
CA SER A 125 -6.13 -17.29 9.67
C SER A 125 -7.57 -17.83 9.61
N SER A 126 -8.48 -17.16 8.88
CA SER A 126 -9.88 -17.55 8.80
C SER A 126 -10.05 -18.81 7.93
N GLU A 127 -10.54 -19.90 8.51
CA GLU A 127 -10.80 -21.14 7.76
C GLU A 127 -11.77 -20.94 6.59
N VAL A 128 -12.78 -20.06 6.76
CA VAL A 128 -13.75 -19.77 5.71
C VAL A 128 -13.07 -19.04 4.55
N PHE A 129 -12.26 -18.04 4.87
CA PHE A 129 -11.51 -17.30 3.86
C PHE A 129 -10.49 -18.19 3.13
N LEU A 130 -9.73 -19.00 3.87
CA LEU A 130 -8.79 -19.98 3.29
C LEU A 130 -9.46 -20.97 2.36
N LYS A 131 -10.68 -21.44 2.67
CA LYS A 131 -11.46 -22.29 1.76
C LYS A 131 -11.87 -21.57 0.47
N ILE A 132 -12.20 -20.28 0.53
CA ILE A 132 -12.55 -19.48 -0.65
C ILE A 132 -11.34 -19.31 -1.57
N ILE A 133 -10.18 -18.96 -1.02
CA ILE A 133 -8.97 -18.78 -1.81
C ILE A 133 -8.28 -20.10 -2.20
N GLY A 134 -8.63 -21.20 -1.52
CA GLY A 134 -8.17 -22.55 -1.87
C GLY A 134 -6.81 -22.96 -1.34
N GLU A 135 -6.14 -22.13 -0.54
CA GLU A 135 -4.79 -22.40 -0.04
C GLU A 135 -4.52 -21.81 1.34
N ALA A 136 -3.49 -22.35 2.02
CA ALA A 136 -2.94 -21.76 3.22
C ALA A 136 -1.99 -20.61 2.86
N ILE A 137 -2.19 -19.46 3.52
CA ILE A 137 -1.37 -18.30 3.28
C ILE A 137 -0.09 -18.38 4.11
N HIS A 138 1.02 -18.47 3.44
CA HIS A 138 2.33 -18.44 4.04
C HIS A 138 3.05 -17.13 3.70
N ASN A 139 3.68 -16.49 4.70
CA ASN A 139 4.56 -15.34 4.49
C ASN A 139 3.92 -14.08 3.86
N TYR A 140 2.71 -13.72 4.31
CA TYR A 140 2.11 -12.45 3.89
C TYR A 140 2.89 -11.26 4.45
N HIS A 141 3.33 -10.36 3.59
CA HIS A 141 4.13 -9.20 3.95
C HIS A 141 3.35 -7.89 3.77
N PHE A 142 3.34 -7.06 4.79
CA PHE A 142 2.76 -5.72 4.74
C PHE A 142 3.61 -4.71 5.51
N THR A 143 3.50 -3.44 5.14
CA THR A 143 4.15 -2.32 5.83
C THR A 143 3.34 -1.05 5.59
N GLY A 144 3.64 0.02 6.32
CA GLY A 144 3.11 1.36 6.03
C GLY A 144 4.06 2.18 5.16
N THR A 145 3.61 3.38 4.80
CA THR A 145 4.38 4.35 3.99
C THR A 145 5.76 4.61 4.59
N ILE A 146 5.86 4.80 5.91
CA ILE A 146 7.17 5.04 6.57
C ILE A 146 8.11 3.84 6.42
N GLY A 147 7.59 2.62 6.51
CA GLY A 147 8.40 1.42 6.30
C GLY A 147 8.93 1.32 4.86
N LEU A 148 8.14 1.76 3.88
CA LEU A 148 8.57 1.83 2.49
C LEU A 148 9.69 2.88 2.31
N ILE A 149 9.51 4.10 2.83
CA ILE A 149 10.51 5.16 2.80
C ILE A 149 11.81 4.70 3.45
N LYS A 150 11.73 4.10 4.63
CA LYS A 150 12.90 3.58 5.35
C LYS A 150 13.70 2.56 4.51
N ARG A 151 13.03 1.67 3.79
CA ARG A 151 13.69 0.73 2.88
C ARG A 151 14.41 1.42 1.74
N LEU A 152 13.82 2.48 1.18
CA LEU A 152 14.45 3.29 0.14
C LEU A 152 15.67 4.05 0.68
N CYS A 153 15.59 4.59 1.90
CA CYS A 153 16.75 5.17 2.57
C CYS A 153 17.89 4.15 2.75
N GLN A 154 17.57 2.94 3.19
CA GLN A 154 18.55 1.86 3.37
C GLN A 154 19.21 1.42 2.05
N LYS A 155 18.56 1.65 0.93
CA LYS A 155 19.06 1.38 -0.42
C LYS A 155 19.76 2.60 -1.06
N GLU A 156 19.96 3.65 -0.28
CA GLU A 156 20.65 4.88 -0.71
C GLU A 156 19.96 5.61 -1.88
N TRP A 157 18.62 5.44 -2.03
CA TRP A 157 17.84 6.18 -3.00
C TRP A 157 17.63 7.66 -2.62
N PHE A 158 17.85 8.01 -1.36
CA PHE A 158 17.73 9.36 -0.82
C PHE A 158 19.06 9.85 -0.25
N SER A 159 19.40 11.08 -0.55
CA SER A 159 20.48 11.81 0.13
C SER A 159 20.09 12.16 1.57
N GLU A 160 21.04 12.54 2.39
CA GLU A 160 20.73 13.02 3.74
C GLU A 160 19.80 14.26 3.74
N ASP A 161 19.94 15.13 2.75
CA ASP A 161 19.11 16.33 2.64
C ASP A 161 17.69 15.97 2.22
N ASP A 162 17.50 14.97 1.33
CA ASP A 162 16.19 14.42 1.00
C ASP A 162 15.51 13.84 2.25
N ILE A 163 16.24 13.07 3.06
CA ILE A 163 15.70 12.47 4.28
C ILE A 163 15.29 13.55 5.29
N LYS A 164 16.09 14.62 5.46
CA LYS A 164 15.74 15.75 6.32
C LYS A 164 14.48 16.46 5.83
N LEU A 165 14.37 16.66 4.50
CA LEU A 165 13.19 17.27 3.89
C LEU A 165 11.95 16.41 4.10
N ILE A 166 12.02 15.10 3.84
CA ILE A 166 10.94 14.14 4.07
C ILE A 166 10.49 14.19 5.54
N ILE A 167 11.41 14.17 6.49
CA ILE A 167 11.09 14.25 7.92
C ILE A 167 10.39 15.59 8.24
N SER A 168 10.86 16.69 7.66
CA SER A 168 10.25 18.01 7.81
C SER A 168 8.82 18.04 7.27
N ASP A 169 8.61 17.51 6.07
CA ASP A 169 7.28 17.44 5.43
C ASP A 169 6.30 16.58 6.24
N ILE A 170 6.75 15.44 6.70
CA ILE A 170 5.95 14.58 7.59
C ILE A 170 5.54 15.31 8.86
N LYS A 171 6.49 16.00 9.53
CA LYS A 171 6.21 16.74 10.77
C LYS A 171 5.25 17.91 10.57
N ASN A 172 5.27 18.52 9.40
CA ASN A 172 4.43 19.67 9.05
C ASN A 172 3.11 19.26 8.38
N SER A 173 2.91 17.96 8.16
CA SER A 173 1.71 17.41 7.53
C SER A 173 0.68 16.97 8.56
N ASN A 174 -0.50 16.59 8.07
CA ASN A 174 -1.52 15.93 8.88
C ASN A 174 -1.28 14.41 9.02
N PHE A 175 -0.18 13.91 8.49
CA PHE A 175 0.16 12.48 8.55
C PHE A 175 0.54 12.09 9.97
N ARG A 176 -0.36 11.35 10.61
CA ARG A 176 -0.18 10.95 12.01
C ARG A 176 0.74 9.74 12.11
N ILE A 177 1.98 9.99 12.45
CA ILE A 177 2.94 8.94 12.78
C ILE A 177 3.47 9.11 14.21
N SER A 178 3.95 8.02 14.79
CA SER A 178 4.56 8.05 16.12
C SER A 178 5.97 8.64 16.06
N ASP A 179 6.39 9.31 17.14
CA ASP A 179 7.76 9.82 17.29
C ASP A 179 8.81 8.72 17.11
N LYS A 180 8.46 7.48 17.46
CA LYS A 180 9.31 6.31 17.22
C LYS A 180 9.61 6.12 15.73
N LEU A 181 8.61 6.22 14.87
CA LEU A 181 8.80 6.06 13.41
C LEU A 181 9.59 7.23 12.80
N ILE A 182 9.38 8.46 13.32
CA ILE A 182 10.23 9.61 12.95
C ILE A 182 11.68 9.36 13.37
N GLY A 183 11.89 8.85 14.57
CA GLY A 183 13.22 8.47 15.07
C GLY A 183 13.88 7.41 14.20
N GLU A 184 13.12 6.44 13.71
CA GLU A 184 13.63 5.41 12.80
C GLU A 184 14.06 5.96 11.44
N LEU A 185 13.35 6.96 10.89
CA LEU A 185 13.78 7.67 9.67
C LEU A 185 15.03 8.51 9.95
N SER A 186 15.08 9.20 11.08
CA SER A 186 16.26 9.96 11.49
C SER A 186 17.51 9.09 11.64
N GLY A 187 17.33 7.82 12.03
CA GLY A 187 18.42 6.83 12.09
C GLY A 187 18.97 6.42 10.70
N CYS A 188 18.34 6.83 9.60
CA CYS A 188 18.88 6.68 8.25
C CYS A 188 19.87 7.82 7.87
N LEU A 189 19.93 8.88 8.66
CA LEU A 189 20.97 9.90 8.51
C LEU A 189 22.29 9.32 9.05
N LYS A 190 23.31 9.34 8.23
CA LYS A 190 24.67 8.82 8.60
C LYS A 190 25.46 9.85 9.40
#